data_edb8d8e30cc4d7a3042081b55a8695b1
#
_entry.id   edb8d8e30cc4d7a3042081b55a8695b1
#
_cell.length_a   1.000
_cell.length_b   1.000
_cell.length_c   1.000
_cell.angle_alpha   90.00
_cell.angle_beta   90.00
_cell.angle_gamma   90.00
#
_symmetry.space_group_name_H-M   'P 1'
#
loop_
_entity.id
_entity.type
_entity.pdbx_description
1 polymer ?
#
loop_
_entity_poly.entity_id
_entity_poly.type
_entity_poly.pdbx_seq_one_letter_code
_entity_poly.pdbx_strand_id
1 'polypeptide(L)'
;VAVRWSDGRMNRTAGLYRSGRQRDGTPLCEIVLSRPVLEPLPREATLGTLCHEMIHAWIDRVLGVREVHGPHFRARMARINAAQSAFEVSLRHSYPVPVSAVRWIARCPSCGVTAPYRRRVRGVACRLCCDRLHGGQWHASCQLLFEPGGA
;
A
#
# COMPACT_ATOMS: atom_id res chain seq x y z
N VAL A 1 0.18 15.81 -16.78
CA VAL A 1 0.42 14.78 -15.75
C VAL A 1 1.24 13.67 -16.36
N ALA A 2 2.43 13.42 -15.84
CA ALA A 2 3.24 12.28 -16.25
C ALA A 2 2.68 10.98 -15.64
N VAL A 3 2.78 9.86 -16.37
CA VAL A 3 2.40 8.54 -15.87
C VAL A 3 3.60 7.61 -15.96
N ARG A 4 3.91 6.91 -14.88
CA ARG A 4 5.02 5.95 -14.87
C ARG A 4 4.76 4.75 -13.96
N TRP A 5 5.48 3.70 -14.18
CA TRP A 5 5.55 2.57 -13.25
C TRP A 5 6.50 2.85 -12.08
N SER A 6 6.21 2.27 -10.94
CA SER A 6 7.09 2.32 -9.77
C SER A 6 8.37 1.50 -9.98
N ASP A 7 9.37 1.78 -9.16
CA ASP A 7 10.67 1.06 -9.11
C ASP A 7 10.62 -0.31 -8.39
N GLY A 8 9.41 -0.85 -8.15
CA GLY A 8 9.21 -2.12 -7.44
C GLY A 8 9.07 -2.01 -5.92
N ARG A 9 9.29 -0.84 -5.32
CA ARG A 9 9.17 -0.64 -3.86
C ARG A 9 7.75 -0.33 -3.39
N MET A 10 6.90 0.14 -4.29
CA MET A 10 5.50 0.45 -4.04
C MET A 10 4.66 -0.83 -4.11
N ASN A 11 4.42 -1.46 -2.97
CA ASN A 11 3.75 -2.76 -2.89
C ASN A 11 2.53 -2.81 -1.96
N ARG A 12 2.10 -1.67 -1.40
CA ARG A 12 0.92 -1.56 -0.53
C ARG A 12 -0.21 -0.76 -1.14
N THR A 13 0.09 0.05 -2.14
CA THR A 13 -0.87 0.86 -2.91
C THR A 13 -0.70 0.54 -4.38
N ALA A 14 -1.80 0.47 -5.12
CA ALA A 14 -1.79 0.19 -6.54
C ALA A 14 -1.43 1.42 -7.38
N GLY A 15 -1.88 2.60 -6.98
CA GLY A 15 -1.61 3.87 -7.61
C GLY A 15 -1.30 4.97 -6.60
N LEU A 16 -0.73 6.07 -7.09
CA LEU A 16 -0.47 7.26 -6.31
C LEU A 16 -0.38 8.48 -7.24
N TYR A 17 -1.27 9.46 -7.07
CA TYR A 17 -1.10 10.79 -7.64
C TYR A 17 -0.23 11.65 -6.72
N ARG A 18 0.72 12.38 -7.30
CA ARG A 18 1.58 13.33 -6.59
C ARG A 18 1.62 14.67 -7.32
N SER A 19 1.45 15.75 -6.57
CA SER A 19 1.64 17.11 -7.04
C SER A 19 2.48 17.91 -6.05
N GLY A 20 3.14 18.94 -6.54
CA GLY A 20 3.99 19.80 -5.72
C GLY A 20 5.17 20.38 -6.48
N ARG A 21 6.31 20.51 -5.79
CA ARG A 21 7.59 20.90 -6.36
C ARG A 21 8.68 19.90 -5.98
N GLN A 22 9.59 19.67 -6.89
CA GLN A 22 10.82 18.91 -6.63
C GLN A 22 11.82 19.78 -5.82
N ARG A 23 12.93 19.18 -5.39
CA ARG A 23 13.96 19.88 -4.63
C ARG A 23 14.62 21.01 -5.42
N ASP A 24 14.68 20.89 -6.75
CA ASP A 24 15.21 21.90 -7.69
C ASP A 24 14.19 23.00 -8.04
N GLY A 25 12.98 22.97 -7.42
CA GLY A 25 11.92 23.93 -7.68
C GLY A 25 11.03 23.59 -8.89
N THR A 26 11.34 22.57 -9.68
CA THR A 26 10.52 22.18 -10.84
C THR A 26 9.14 21.66 -10.39
N PRO A 27 8.07 21.97 -11.13
CA PRO A 27 6.75 21.45 -10.82
C PRO A 27 6.71 19.92 -10.92
N LEU A 28 6.18 19.27 -9.90
CA LEU A 28 5.90 17.84 -9.88
C LEU A 28 4.39 17.62 -10.10
N CYS A 29 4.05 16.82 -11.10
CA CYS A 29 2.68 16.37 -11.32
C CYS A 29 2.72 15.02 -12.03
N GLU A 30 2.59 13.94 -11.26
CA GLU A 30 2.72 12.59 -11.80
C GLU A 30 1.75 11.59 -11.17
N ILE A 31 1.43 10.56 -11.92
CA ILE A 31 0.77 9.35 -11.45
C ILE A 31 1.79 8.21 -11.48
N VAL A 32 1.95 7.55 -10.35
CA VAL A 32 2.82 6.38 -10.24
C VAL A 32 1.95 5.14 -10.05
N LEU A 33 2.10 4.17 -10.93
CA LEU A 33 1.41 2.89 -10.86
C LEU A 33 2.33 1.83 -10.26
N SER A 34 1.81 1.04 -9.35
CA SER A 34 2.58 -0.03 -8.71
C SER A 34 2.78 -1.19 -9.66
N ARG A 35 4.01 -1.41 -10.13
CA ARG A 35 4.34 -2.58 -10.93
C ARG A 35 4.08 -3.90 -10.18
N PRO A 36 4.59 -4.09 -8.92
CA PRO A 36 4.40 -5.36 -8.22
C PRO A 36 2.94 -5.70 -7.90
N VAL A 37 2.07 -4.69 -7.77
CA VAL A 37 0.64 -4.91 -7.47
C VAL A 37 -0.15 -5.17 -8.74
N LEU A 38 0.09 -4.39 -9.80
CA LEU A 38 -0.77 -4.36 -10.98
C LEU A 38 -0.31 -5.31 -12.10
N GLU A 39 0.98 -5.54 -12.24
CA GLU A 39 1.52 -6.39 -13.32
C GLU A 39 0.97 -7.84 -13.31
N PRO A 40 0.74 -8.48 -12.13
CA PRO A 40 0.13 -9.80 -12.07
C PRO A 40 -1.39 -9.83 -12.29
N LEU A 41 -2.04 -8.67 -12.35
CA LEU A 41 -3.49 -8.55 -12.43
C LEU A 41 -3.97 -8.33 -13.88
N PRO A 42 -5.25 -8.57 -14.17
CA PRO A 42 -5.84 -8.22 -15.44
C PRO A 42 -5.68 -6.74 -15.76
N ARG A 43 -5.65 -6.40 -17.05
CA ARG A 43 -5.47 -5.02 -17.55
C ARG A 43 -6.48 -4.04 -16.96
N GLU A 44 -7.69 -4.49 -16.69
CA GLU A 44 -8.79 -3.73 -16.12
C GLU A 44 -8.42 -3.14 -14.75
N ALA A 45 -7.64 -3.87 -13.94
CA ALA A 45 -7.13 -3.38 -12.66
C ALA A 45 -6.19 -2.18 -12.84
N THR A 46 -5.33 -2.22 -13.85
CA THR A 46 -4.45 -1.11 -14.21
C THR A 46 -5.24 0.10 -14.70
N LEU A 47 -6.22 -0.12 -15.57
CA LEU A 47 -7.08 0.96 -16.11
C LEU A 47 -7.92 1.60 -15.00
N GLY A 48 -8.55 0.80 -14.14
CA GLY A 48 -9.32 1.29 -13.01
C GLY A 48 -8.47 2.12 -12.04
N THR A 49 -7.27 1.64 -11.72
CA THR A 49 -6.31 2.36 -10.87
C THR A 49 -5.83 3.65 -11.53
N LEU A 50 -5.43 3.60 -12.79
CA LEU A 50 -5.00 4.79 -13.52
C LEU A 50 -6.11 5.85 -13.54
N CYS A 51 -7.34 5.44 -13.83
CA CYS A 51 -8.48 6.34 -13.86
C CYS A 51 -8.78 6.93 -12.48
N HIS A 52 -8.64 6.15 -11.40
CA HIS A 52 -8.74 6.63 -10.03
C HIS A 52 -7.74 7.77 -9.74
N GLU A 53 -6.48 7.58 -10.08
CA GLU A 53 -5.44 8.60 -9.89
C GLU A 53 -5.63 9.82 -10.82
N MET A 54 -6.18 9.62 -12.01
CA MET A 54 -6.57 10.71 -12.90
C MET A 54 -7.69 11.57 -12.34
N ILE A 55 -8.63 11.00 -11.57
CA ILE A 55 -9.67 11.77 -10.87
C ILE A 55 -9.02 12.67 -9.81
N HIS A 56 -8.06 12.16 -9.03
CA HIS A 56 -7.29 13.00 -8.09
C HIS A 56 -6.58 14.13 -8.79
N ALA A 57 -5.89 13.84 -9.91
CA ALA A 57 -5.23 14.86 -10.71
C ALA A 57 -6.21 15.92 -11.26
N TRP A 58 -7.38 15.51 -11.71
CA TRP A 58 -8.42 16.43 -12.18
C TRP A 58 -8.96 17.33 -11.06
N ILE A 59 -9.22 16.78 -9.86
CA ILE A 59 -9.68 17.54 -8.69
C ILE A 59 -8.63 18.59 -8.30
N ASP A 60 -7.37 18.20 -8.23
CA ASP A 60 -6.28 19.09 -7.84
C ASP A 60 -6.00 20.15 -8.92
N ARG A 61 -5.89 19.76 -10.20
CA ARG A 61 -5.40 20.64 -11.28
C ARG A 61 -6.49 21.46 -11.96
N VAL A 62 -7.71 20.93 -12.00
CA VAL A 62 -8.81 21.58 -12.73
C VAL A 62 -9.78 22.27 -11.76
N LEU A 63 -10.14 21.60 -10.66
CA LEU A 63 -11.03 22.20 -9.68
C LEU A 63 -10.29 23.02 -8.62
N GLY A 64 -9.02 22.75 -8.37
CA GLY A 64 -8.22 23.42 -7.35
C GLY A 64 -8.71 23.15 -5.91
N VAL A 65 -9.41 22.04 -5.69
CA VAL A 65 -10.00 21.68 -4.39
C VAL A 65 -9.15 20.64 -3.69
N ARG A 66 -9.08 20.71 -2.37
CA ARG A 66 -8.46 19.67 -1.55
C ARG A 66 -9.52 18.68 -1.09
N GLU A 67 -9.60 17.54 -1.74
CA GLU A 67 -10.37 16.39 -1.28
C GLU A 67 -9.68 15.07 -1.64
N VAL A 68 -9.90 14.06 -0.84
CA VAL A 68 -9.39 12.71 -1.15
C VAL A 68 -10.45 11.94 -1.95
N HIS A 69 -11.50 11.48 -1.31
CA HIS A 69 -12.63 10.78 -1.96
C HIS A 69 -13.96 11.46 -1.60
N GLY A 70 -14.00 12.77 -1.73
CA GLY A 70 -15.15 13.61 -1.44
C GLY A 70 -16.21 13.58 -2.54
N PRO A 71 -17.15 14.56 -2.53
CA PRO A 71 -18.26 14.57 -3.47
C PRO A 71 -17.84 14.67 -4.94
N HIS A 72 -16.81 15.47 -5.27
CA HIS A 72 -16.34 15.60 -6.65
C HIS A 72 -15.75 14.28 -7.16
N PHE A 73 -14.94 13.59 -6.33
CA PHE A 73 -14.39 12.29 -6.67
C PHE A 73 -15.51 11.28 -6.96
N ARG A 74 -16.45 11.15 -6.04
CA ARG A 74 -17.56 10.18 -6.16
C ARG A 74 -18.44 10.44 -7.36
N ALA A 75 -18.79 11.71 -7.62
CA ALA A 75 -19.58 12.08 -8.79
C ALA A 75 -18.84 11.77 -10.10
N ARG A 76 -17.54 12.08 -10.18
CA ARG A 76 -16.73 11.77 -11.36
C ARG A 76 -16.58 10.27 -11.57
N MET A 77 -16.29 9.51 -10.52
CA MET A 77 -16.21 8.06 -10.52
C MET A 77 -17.51 7.42 -11.02
N ALA A 78 -18.67 7.83 -10.48
CA ALA A 78 -19.97 7.31 -10.89
C ALA A 78 -20.25 7.58 -12.37
N ARG A 79 -19.94 8.78 -12.88
CA ARG A 79 -20.09 9.12 -14.30
C ARG A 79 -19.21 8.27 -15.21
N ILE A 80 -17.96 8.00 -14.81
CA ILE A 80 -17.06 7.14 -15.59
C ILE A 80 -17.58 5.72 -15.62
N ASN A 81 -17.97 5.17 -14.48
CA ASN A 81 -18.48 3.81 -14.40
C ASN A 81 -19.81 3.64 -15.17
N ALA A 82 -20.64 4.67 -15.21
CA ALA A 82 -21.87 4.64 -16.02
C ALA A 82 -21.64 4.76 -17.54
N ALA A 83 -20.54 5.39 -17.96
CA ALA A 83 -20.24 5.65 -19.35
C ALA A 83 -19.54 4.49 -20.08
N GLN A 84 -19.02 3.51 -19.34
CA GLN A 84 -18.27 2.39 -19.90
C GLN A 84 -18.32 1.17 -18.94
N SER A 85 -18.06 -0.03 -19.47
CA SER A 85 -18.04 -1.30 -18.73
C SER A 85 -16.71 -2.05 -18.85
N ALA A 86 -15.73 -1.46 -19.49
CA ALA A 86 -14.43 -2.11 -19.73
C ALA A 86 -13.58 -2.27 -18.47
N PHE A 87 -13.81 -1.43 -17.45
CA PHE A 87 -13.15 -1.49 -16.15
C PHE A 87 -13.99 -0.76 -15.11
N GLU A 88 -13.73 -1.00 -13.85
CA GLU A 88 -14.37 -0.30 -12.73
C GLU A 88 -13.39 0.64 -12.03
N VAL A 89 -13.83 1.86 -11.75
CA VAL A 89 -13.15 2.77 -10.83
C VAL A 89 -13.80 2.64 -9.46
N SER A 90 -13.03 2.30 -8.44
CA SER A 90 -13.52 2.13 -7.07
C SER A 90 -12.81 3.07 -6.09
N LEU A 91 -13.43 3.33 -4.93
CA LEU A 91 -12.82 4.14 -3.87
C LEU A 91 -11.66 3.41 -3.19
N ARG A 92 -11.74 2.10 -3.11
CA ARG A 92 -10.75 1.21 -2.53
C ARG A 92 -10.73 -0.07 -3.35
N HIS A 93 -9.55 -0.52 -3.68
CA HIS A 93 -9.37 -1.83 -4.30
C HIS A 93 -8.82 -2.81 -3.26
N SER A 94 -9.33 -4.02 -3.29
CA SER A 94 -8.86 -5.16 -2.47
C SER A 94 -7.91 -6.05 -3.29
N TYR A 95 -6.97 -5.44 -4.02
CA TYR A 95 -6.00 -6.24 -4.75
C TYR A 95 -5.11 -7.02 -3.78
N PRO A 96 -4.77 -8.27 -4.11
CA PRO A 96 -3.84 -9.04 -3.32
C PRO A 96 -2.52 -8.28 -3.22
N VAL A 97 -2.09 -8.01 -1.99
CA VAL A 97 -0.76 -7.42 -1.77
C VAL A 97 0.28 -8.48 -2.13
N PRO A 98 1.25 -8.18 -3.00
CA PRO A 98 2.31 -9.12 -3.31
C PRO A 98 2.95 -9.60 -2.01
N VAL A 99 2.95 -10.90 -1.80
CA VAL A 99 3.67 -11.50 -0.68
C VAL A 99 5.14 -11.24 -0.96
N SER A 100 5.68 -10.20 -0.37
CA SER A 100 7.12 -10.01 -0.44
C SER A 100 7.77 -11.18 0.27
N ALA A 101 8.78 -11.73 -0.32
CA ALA A 101 9.54 -12.86 0.19
C ALA A 101 9.77 -12.72 1.70
N VAL A 102 9.27 -13.69 2.45
CA VAL A 102 9.52 -13.80 3.88
C VAL A 102 11.02 -14.01 4.05
N ARG A 103 11.71 -12.99 4.54
CA ARG A 103 13.16 -13.07 4.74
C ARG A 103 13.55 -13.56 6.12
N TRP A 104 12.60 -13.48 7.06
CA TRP A 104 12.83 -13.79 8.46
C TRP A 104 11.62 -14.48 9.05
N ILE A 105 11.86 -15.49 9.87
CA ILE A 105 10.87 -16.07 10.76
C ILE A 105 11.21 -15.62 12.17
N ALA A 106 10.26 -14.95 12.81
CA ALA A 106 10.38 -14.61 14.22
C ALA A 106 9.75 -15.70 15.05
N ARG A 107 10.47 -16.19 16.06
CA ARG A 107 10.01 -17.22 17.02
C ARG A 107 9.98 -16.68 18.42
N CYS A 108 8.92 -16.95 19.15
CA CYS A 108 8.87 -16.68 20.58
C CYS A 108 9.58 -17.78 21.37
N PRO A 109 10.60 -17.46 22.20
CA PRO A 109 11.28 -18.48 23.00
C PRO A 109 10.39 -19.08 24.08
N SER A 110 9.36 -18.37 24.56
CA SER A 110 8.48 -18.82 25.64
C SER A 110 7.35 -19.74 25.19
N CYS A 111 6.71 -19.47 24.03
CA CYS A 111 5.57 -20.27 23.56
C CYS A 111 5.78 -20.92 22.19
N GLY A 112 6.92 -20.70 21.55
CA GLY A 112 7.26 -21.30 20.27
C GLY A 112 6.49 -20.74 19.06
N VAL A 113 5.54 -19.81 19.24
CA VAL A 113 4.79 -19.22 18.12
C VAL A 113 5.75 -18.56 17.15
N THR A 114 5.48 -18.74 15.87
CA THR A 114 6.27 -18.16 14.79
C THR A 114 5.45 -17.17 13.98
N ALA A 115 6.13 -16.16 13.42
CA ALA A 115 5.52 -15.19 12.51
C ALA A 115 6.49 -14.78 11.41
N PRO A 116 6.00 -14.59 10.17
CA PRO A 116 6.81 -14.16 9.04
C PRO A 116 7.09 -12.66 9.10
N TYR A 117 8.34 -12.28 8.80
CA TYR A 117 8.80 -10.89 8.74
C TYR A 117 9.61 -10.62 7.47
N ARG A 118 9.52 -9.39 6.96
CA ARG A 118 10.33 -8.92 5.81
C ARG A 118 11.73 -8.49 6.22
N ARG A 119 11.88 -8.04 7.45
CA ARG A 119 13.13 -7.51 8.03
C ARG A 119 13.20 -7.86 9.51
N ARG A 120 14.42 -7.96 10.01
CA ARG A 120 14.62 -8.04 11.46
C ARG A 120 14.13 -6.76 12.11
N VAL A 121 13.34 -6.90 13.16
CA VAL A 121 12.89 -5.79 13.99
C VAL A 121 13.47 -5.98 15.40
N ARG A 122 14.08 -4.96 15.95
CA ARG A 122 14.62 -4.99 17.29
C ARG A 122 13.56 -4.65 18.32
N GLY A 123 13.63 -5.24 19.52
CA GLY A 123 12.76 -4.91 20.64
C GLY A 123 11.29 -5.36 20.50
N VAL A 124 11.00 -6.28 19.61
CA VAL A 124 9.65 -6.84 19.44
C VAL A 124 9.52 -8.06 20.34
N ALA A 125 8.41 -8.14 21.09
CA ALA A 125 8.10 -9.27 21.96
C ALA A 125 6.78 -9.93 21.57
N CYS A 126 6.61 -11.20 21.97
CA CYS A 126 5.39 -11.94 21.78
C CYS A 126 4.27 -11.37 22.67
N ARG A 127 3.26 -10.79 22.05
CA ARG A 127 2.14 -10.17 22.76
C ARG A 127 1.42 -11.17 23.66
N LEU A 128 1.14 -12.37 23.17
CA LEU A 128 0.45 -13.41 23.94
C LEU A 128 1.19 -13.78 25.23
N CYS A 129 2.53 -13.89 25.17
CA CYS A 129 3.34 -14.17 26.35
C CYS A 129 3.45 -12.96 27.26
N CYS A 130 3.61 -11.76 26.72
CA CYS A 130 3.60 -10.54 27.52
C CYS A 130 2.27 -10.36 28.27
N ASP A 131 1.14 -10.55 27.59
CA ASP A 131 -0.18 -10.45 28.21
C ASP A 131 -0.36 -11.48 29.33
N ARG A 132 0.02 -12.74 29.07
CA ARG A 132 -0.20 -13.84 30.00
C ARG A 132 0.76 -13.88 31.19
N LEU A 133 2.04 -13.50 30.99
CA LEU A 133 3.09 -13.68 31.98
C LEU A 133 3.55 -12.35 32.63
N HIS A 134 3.30 -11.22 31.99
CA HIS A 134 3.84 -9.93 32.38
C HIS A 134 2.82 -8.78 32.36
N GLY A 135 1.51 -9.11 32.47
CA GLY A 135 0.43 -8.11 32.54
C GLY A 135 0.35 -7.18 31.32
N GLY A 136 0.72 -7.68 30.13
CA GLY A 136 0.69 -6.92 28.88
C GLY A 136 1.92 -6.04 28.65
N GLN A 137 2.87 -6.01 29.59
CA GLN A 137 4.10 -5.21 29.45
C GLN A 137 5.16 -5.99 28.67
N TRP A 138 5.97 -5.24 27.94
CA TRP A 138 7.12 -5.81 27.22
C TRP A 138 8.09 -6.44 28.24
N HIS A 139 8.57 -7.64 27.95
CA HIS A 139 9.57 -8.31 28.75
C HIS A 139 10.60 -9.04 27.89
N ALA A 140 11.86 -9.03 28.29
CA ALA A 140 12.97 -9.60 27.52
C ALA A 140 12.80 -11.11 27.28
N SER A 141 12.22 -11.86 28.24
CA SER A 141 11.95 -13.31 28.07
C SER A 141 10.96 -13.63 26.94
N CYS A 142 10.17 -12.65 26.51
CA CYS A 142 9.21 -12.77 25.41
C CYS A 142 9.73 -12.17 24.12
N GLN A 143 10.96 -11.63 24.08
CA GLN A 143 11.55 -11.04 22.88
C GLN A 143 11.66 -12.08 21.78
N LEU A 144 11.18 -11.71 20.57
CA LEU A 144 11.21 -12.60 19.42
C LEU A 144 12.62 -12.79 18.90
N LEU A 145 12.98 -14.03 18.66
CA LEU A 145 14.23 -14.42 17.99
C LEU A 145 13.98 -14.52 16.49
N PHE A 146 14.86 -13.92 15.69
CA PHE A 146 14.74 -13.87 14.25
C PHE A 146 15.73 -14.81 13.58
N GLU A 147 15.20 -15.77 12.83
CA GLU A 147 15.95 -16.70 11.99
C GLU A 147 15.72 -16.38 10.51
N PRO A 148 16.69 -16.63 9.61
CA PRO A 148 16.45 -16.50 8.18
C PRO A 148 15.26 -17.35 7.77
N GLY A 149 14.27 -16.77 7.06
CA GLY A 149 13.22 -17.52 6.41
C GLY A 149 13.84 -18.30 5.26
N GLY A 150 13.57 -19.59 5.18
CA GLY A 150 14.00 -20.40 4.03
C GLY A 150 13.49 -19.81 2.70
N ALA A 151 14.33 -19.91 1.69
CA ALA A 151 13.99 -19.58 0.31
C ALA A 151 12.92 -20.53 -0.22
#